data_c2357920310100a42e52c2195d5b907e
#
_entry.id   c2357920310100a42e52c2195d5b907e
#
_cell.length_a   1.000
_cell.length_b   1.000
_cell.length_c   1.000
_cell.angle_alpha   90.00
_cell.angle_beta   90.00
_cell.angle_gamma   90.00
#
_symmetry.space_group_name_H-M   'P 1'
#
loop_
_entity.id
_entity.type
_entity.pdbx_description
1 polymer ?
#
loop_
_entity_poly.entity_id
_entity_poly.type
_entity_poly.pdbx_seq_one_letter_code
_entity_poly.pdbx_strand_id
1 'polypeptide(L)'
;MYYAIVFLPLLGAIIAALIALAGARARYPGGPPDAVDASHAHGAPSPPAASAALDVSPGEPQPQPAAGSRSAELVTTVFLFASMLLSWLAFVDVGFSHHDSRVALFPWIISGDVKVDWALRIDALTAVMLVVVTTISSFVHLYSIGYMEEDPFRPRFFSYLSLFTFAMLTLVTADNLVQLFFGWEGVGLMSYLLIGFWYQKPEANAAAIKAFIVNRVGDFGFSLGIFTAFVMTGALDLDTIFAQAPALTGKTIHFLSWDVDALTLMCFLLFMGAMGKSAQFLLHTWLPDSM
;
A
#
# COMPACT_ATOMS: atom_id res chain seq x y z
N MET A 1 -19.89 5.61 -10.18
CA MET A 1 -19.60 4.30 -9.60
C MET A 1 -18.12 4.16 -9.29
N TYR A 2 -17.23 4.26 -10.25
CA TYR A 2 -15.77 4.01 -10.11
C TYR A 2 -15.06 4.88 -9.08
N TYR A 3 -15.40 6.18 -8.97
CA TYR A 3 -14.87 7.05 -7.90
C TYR A 3 -15.17 6.49 -6.49
N ALA A 4 -16.39 6.00 -6.29
CA ALA A 4 -16.79 5.47 -4.99
C ALA A 4 -15.99 4.21 -4.63
N ILE A 5 -15.71 3.32 -5.59
CA ILE A 5 -14.91 2.12 -5.36
C ILE A 5 -13.55 2.49 -4.78
N VAL A 6 -12.86 3.47 -5.37
CA VAL A 6 -11.50 3.84 -4.99
C VAL A 6 -11.48 4.71 -3.73
N PHE A 7 -12.39 5.68 -3.60
CA PHE A 7 -12.31 6.69 -2.55
C PHE A 7 -13.09 6.38 -1.27
N LEU A 8 -14.00 5.40 -1.25
CA LEU A 8 -14.66 4.97 -0.01
C LEU A 8 -13.66 4.42 1.02
N PRO A 9 -12.70 3.56 0.67
CA PRO A 9 -11.67 3.13 1.62
C PRO A 9 -10.83 4.29 2.15
N LEU A 10 -10.51 5.30 1.32
CA LEU A 10 -9.80 6.49 1.77
C LEU A 10 -10.60 7.28 2.80
N LEU A 11 -11.89 7.50 2.56
CA LEU A 11 -12.76 8.18 3.51
C LEU A 11 -12.84 7.41 4.83
N GLY A 12 -12.98 6.10 4.76
CA GLY A 12 -12.92 5.22 5.94
C GLY A 12 -11.62 5.38 6.72
N ALA A 13 -10.49 5.36 6.01
CA ALA A 13 -9.17 5.54 6.60
C ALA A 13 -9.02 6.89 7.31
N ILE A 14 -9.48 7.99 6.68
CA ILE A 14 -9.44 9.34 7.25
C ILE A 14 -10.29 9.42 8.53
N ILE A 15 -11.52 8.91 8.49
CA ILE A 15 -12.42 8.91 9.66
C ILE A 15 -11.79 8.10 10.80
N ALA A 16 -11.28 6.90 10.52
CA ALA A 16 -10.62 6.08 11.53
C ALA A 16 -9.35 6.74 12.09
N ALA A 17 -8.56 7.43 11.24
CA ALA A 17 -7.40 8.21 11.68
C ALA A 17 -7.79 9.35 12.62
N LEU A 18 -8.85 10.10 12.30
CA LEU A 18 -9.34 11.18 13.14
C LEU A 18 -9.82 10.65 14.50
N ILE A 19 -10.54 9.52 14.52
CA ILE A 19 -10.93 8.83 15.76
C ILE A 19 -9.69 8.38 16.56
N ALA A 20 -8.67 7.83 15.88
CA ALA A 20 -7.43 7.43 16.53
C ALA A 20 -6.70 8.61 17.19
N LEU A 21 -6.62 9.76 16.49
CA LEU A 21 -6.00 10.99 17.00
C LEU A 21 -6.77 11.59 18.16
N ALA A 22 -8.09 11.67 18.08
CA ALA A 22 -8.94 12.14 19.17
C ALA A 22 -8.82 11.23 20.40
N GLY A 23 -8.84 9.91 20.18
CA GLY A 23 -8.69 8.93 21.26
C GLY A 23 -7.30 8.90 21.87
N ALA A 24 -6.24 9.28 21.14
CA ALA A 24 -4.89 9.38 21.67
C ALA A 24 -4.78 10.43 22.78
N ARG A 25 -5.39 11.59 22.60
CA ARG A 25 -5.43 12.65 23.62
C ARG A 25 -6.18 12.24 24.88
N ALA A 26 -7.25 11.46 24.73
CA ALA A 26 -7.99 10.96 25.88
C ALA A 26 -7.25 9.90 26.68
N ARG A 27 -6.38 9.12 26.02
CA ARG A 27 -5.54 8.08 26.67
C ARG A 27 -4.35 8.66 27.44
N TYR A 28 -3.79 9.75 26.96
CA TYR A 28 -2.61 10.39 27.53
C TYR A 28 -2.86 11.89 27.72
N PRO A 29 -3.73 12.30 28.69
CA PRO A 29 -4.04 13.70 28.89
C PRO A 29 -2.82 14.54 29.33
N GLY A 30 -1.73 13.90 29.81
CA GLY A 30 -0.45 14.54 30.17
C GLY A 30 0.65 14.41 29.11
N GLY A 31 0.36 13.87 27.93
CA GLY A 31 1.36 13.43 26.98
C GLY A 31 1.63 11.92 27.07
N PRO A 32 2.33 11.32 26.09
CA PRO A 32 2.75 9.93 26.21
C PRO A 32 3.58 9.79 27.49
N PRO A 33 3.46 8.66 28.24
CA PRO A 33 4.37 8.38 29.33
C PRO A 33 5.78 8.55 28.76
N ASP A 34 6.58 9.36 29.45
CA ASP A 34 7.93 9.73 29.00
C ASP A 34 8.59 8.48 28.46
N ALA A 35 9.10 8.56 27.22
CA ALA A 35 9.85 7.47 26.64
C ALA A 35 10.91 7.13 27.70
N VAL A 36 10.74 6.00 28.36
CA VAL A 36 11.60 5.50 29.44
C VAL A 36 13.01 5.79 29.00
N ASP A 37 13.71 6.60 29.79
CA ASP A 37 15.02 7.13 29.50
C ASP A 37 15.85 6.16 28.68
N ALA A 38 15.94 6.40 27.37
CA ALA A 38 16.76 5.60 26.46
C ALA A 38 18.26 5.68 26.84
N SER A 39 18.60 6.56 27.80
CA SER A 39 19.92 6.72 28.35
C SER A 39 20.38 5.53 29.26
N HIS A 40 19.47 4.70 29.73
CA HIS A 40 19.82 3.53 30.56
C HIS A 40 19.87 2.20 29.79
N ALA A 41 19.55 2.18 28.48
CA ALA A 41 19.54 0.96 27.66
C ALA A 41 20.92 0.53 27.10
N HIS A 42 21.97 1.32 27.30
CA HIS A 42 23.31 1.03 26.79
C HIS A 42 24.17 0.25 27.78
N GLY A 43 23.70 -0.85 28.33
CA GLY A 43 24.56 -1.64 29.22
C GLY A 43 24.00 -2.95 29.77
N ALA A 44 22.76 -3.28 29.49
CA ALA A 44 22.19 -4.56 29.95
C ALA A 44 22.36 -5.65 28.89
N PRO A 45 22.86 -6.86 29.22
CA PRO A 45 22.87 -7.97 28.30
C PRO A 45 21.44 -8.35 27.96
N SER A 46 21.19 -8.57 26.67
CA SER A 46 19.89 -8.98 26.12
C SER A 46 19.37 -10.22 26.83
N PRO A 47 18.16 -10.22 27.43
CA PRO A 47 17.58 -11.45 27.93
C PRO A 47 17.36 -12.44 26.78
N PRO A 48 17.49 -13.78 27.07
CA PRO A 48 17.30 -14.79 26.04
C PRO A 48 15.88 -14.71 25.47
N ALA A 49 15.78 -14.88 24.15
CA ALA A 49 14.54 -14.86 23.38
C ALA A 49 13.61 -16.02 23.78
N ALA A 50 12.87 -15.84 24.85
CA ALA A 50 11.77 -16.71 25.22
C ALA A 50 10.72 -15.87 25.97
N SER A 51 9.51 -15.81 25.38
CA SER A 51 8.29 -15.26 25.99
C SER A 51 8.28 -13.76 26.30
N ALA A 52 8.31 -12.90 25.31
CA ALA A 52 7.73 -11.57 25.44
C ALA A 52 6.21 -11.61 25.17
N ALA A 53 5.48 -12.43 25.91
CA ALA A 53 4.14 -12.06 26.31
C ALA A 53 4.27 -10.72 27.04
N LEU A 54 3.41 -9.76 26.77
CA LEU A 54 3.35 -8.44 27.40
C LEU A 54 3.64 -8.57 28.89
N ASP A 55 4.89 -8.36 29.31
CA ASP A 55 5.29 -8.30 30.70
C ASP A 55 4.90 -6.89 31.17
N VAL A 56 3.60 -6.70 31.33
CA VAL A 56 3.03 -5.51 31.95
C VAL A 56 3.28 -5.69 33.42
N SER A 57 4.16 -4.89 33.99
CA SER A 57 4.42 -4.84 35.42
C SER A 57 3.08 -4.79 36.16
N PRO A 58 2.86 -5.63 37.20
CA PRO A 58 1.63 -5.61 37.97
C PRO A 58 1.45 -4.24 38.61
N GLY A 59 0.58 -3.40 38.06
CA GLY A 59 0.27 -2.06 38.57
C GLY A 59 0.25 -0.93 37.56
N GLU A 60 0.72 -1.12 36.31
CA GLU A 60 0.52 -0.12 35.29
C GLU A 60 -0.93 -0.16 34.77
N PRO A 61 -1.60 1.01 34.67
CA PRO A 61 -2.96 1.05 34.13
C PRO A 61 -2.92 0.61 32.67
N GLN A 62 -3.59 -0.50 32.37
CA GLN A 62 -3.74 -0.99 31.00
C GLN A 62 -4.36 0.11 30.12
N PRO A 63 -3.80 0.41 28.95
CA PRO A 63 -4.38 1.40 28.06
C PRO A 63 -5.78 0.94 27.63
N GLN A 64 -6.78 1.73 28.02
CA GLN A 64 -8.17 1.41 27.66
C GLN A 64 -8.43 1.68 26.17
N PRO A 65 -9.36 0.94 25.55
CA PRO A 65 -9.75 1.19 24.18
C PRO A 65 -10.19 2.64 23.99
N ALA A 66 -9.74 3.28 22.90
CA ALA A 66 -10.14 4.65 22.62
C ALA A 66 -11.66 4.76 22.46
N ALA A 67 -12.24 5.84 22.96
CA ALA A 67 -13.63 6.19 22.66
C ALA A 67 -13.82 6.24 21.15
N GLY A 68 -14.87 5.60 20.62
CA GLY A 68 -15.14 5.53 19.20
C GLY A 68 -14.43 4.40 18.43
N SER A 69 -13.69 3.51 19.10
CA SER A 69 -13.03 2.38 18.43
C SER A 69 -13.99 1.53 17.62
N ARG A 70 -15.17 1.23 18.15
CA ARG A 70 -16.22 0.50 17.41
C ARG A 70 -16.75 1.28 16.20
N SER A 71 -16.86 2.60 16.30
CA SER A 71 -17.28 3.42 15.15
C SER A 71 -16.26 3.39 14.03
N ALA A 72 -14.96 3.41 14.34
CA ALA A 72 -13.90 3.29 13.34
C ALA A 72 -13.95 1.93 12.63
N GLU A 73 -14.08 0.84 13.37
CA GLU A 73 -14.21 -0.52 12.83
C GLU A 73 -15.40 -0.65 11.89
N LEU A 74 -16.57 -0.19 12.33
CA LEU A 74 -17.82 -0.31 11.57
C LEU A 74 -17.78 0.57 10.30
N VAL A 75 -17.36 1.84 10.41
CA VAL A 75 -17.32 2.75 9.26
C VAL A 75 -16.38 2.23 8.18
N THR A 76 -15.16 1.83 8.55
CA THR A 76 -14.19 1.29 7.59
C THR A 76 -14.69 0.01 6.93
N THR A 77 -15.24 -0.92 7.72
CA THR A 77 -15.79 -2.18 7.21
C THR A 77 -16.98 -1.95 6.28
N VAL A 78 -17.95 -1.09 6.67
CA VAL A 78 -19.12 -0.78 5.84
C VAL A 78 -18.69 -0.14 4.52
N PHE A 79 -17.75 0.80 4.53
CA PHE A 79 -17.26 1.44 3.31
C PHE A 79 -16.55 0.45 2.40
N LEU A 80 -15.82 -0.50 2.96
CA LEU A 80 -15.20 -1.58 2.18
C LEU A 80 -16.25 -2.50 1.55
N PHE A 81 -17.27 -2.93 2.30
CA PHE A 81 -18.35 -3.74 1.74
C PHE A 81 -19.13 -2.99 0.65
N ALA A 82 -19.36 -1.69 0.81
CA ALA A 82 -19.94 -0.86 -0.24
C ALA A 82 -19.04 -0.81 -1.49
N SER A 83 -17.73 -0.61 -1.30
CA SER A 83 -16.74 -0.65 -2.39
C SER A 83 -16.72 -2.03 -3.08
N MET A 84 -16.79 -3.12 -2.32
CA MET A 84 -16.88 -4.48 -2.84
C MET A 84 -18.13 -4.67 -3.72
N LEU A 85 -19.30 -4.29 -3.24
CA LEU A 85 -20.54 -4.42 -4.02
C LEU A 85 -20.47 -3.63 -5.33
N LEU A 86 -19.94 -2.41 -5.28
CA LEU A 86 -19.73 -1.58 -6.48
C LEU A 86 -18.69 -2.20 -7.42
N SER A 87 -17.67 -2.88 -6.90
CA SER A 87 -16.67 -3.58 -7.72
C SER A 87 -17.27 -4.78 -8.43
N TRP A 88 -18.16 -5.53 -7.79
CA TRP A 88 -18.89 -6.61 -8.44
C TRP A 88 -19.82 -6.09 -9.54
N LEU A 89 -20.48 -4.95 -9.33
CA LEU A 89 -21.30 -4.30 -10.37
C LEU A 89 -20.42 -3.84 -11.55
N ALA A 90 -19.24 -3.26 -11.27
CA ALA A 90 -18.28 -2.89 -12.29
C ALA A 90 -17.77 -4.09 -13.08
N PHE A 91 -17.51 -5.21 -12.41
CA PHE A 91 -17.09 -6.46 -13.05
C PHE A 91 -18.17 -7.01 -14.00
N VAL A 92 -19.43 -7.00 -13.57
CA VAL A 92 -20.55 -7.42 -14.42
C VAL A 92 -20.68 -6.49 -15.64
N ASP A 93 -20.59 -5.18 -15.44
CA ASP A 93 -20.69 -4.18 -16.50
C ASP A 93 -19.57 -4.37 -17.55
N VAL A 94 -18.31 -4.41 -17.12
CA VAL A 94 -17.16 -4.61 -18.04
C VAL A 94 -17.18 -5.99 -18.68
N GLY A 95 -17.49 -7.04 -17.90
CA GLY A 95 -17.45 -8.43 -18.37
C GLY A 95 -18.52 -8.76 -19.40
N PHE A 96 -19.71 -8.18 -19.29
CA PHE A 96 -20.83 -8.45 -20.22
C PHE A 96 -20.97 -7.39 -21.31
N SER A 97 -20.65 -6.13 -21.03
CA SER A 97 -20.80 -5.02 -21.98
C SER A 97 -19.54 -4.75 -22.80
N HIS A 98 -18.39 -5.31 -22.40
CA HIS A 98 -17.06 -5.08 -23.01
C HIS A 98 -16.73 -3.58 -23.17
N HIS A 99 -17.21 -2.75 -22.26
CA HIS A 99 -16.95 -1.31 -22.27
C HIS A 99 -15.76 -0.99 -21.38
N ASP A 100 -14.59 -0.83 -21.97
CA ASP A 100 -13.47 -0.21 -21.27
C ASP A 100 -13.80 1.25 -20.98
N SER A 101 -13.56 1.68 -19.77
CA SER A 101 -13.88 3.04 -19.33
C SER A 101 -12.61 3.73 -18.80
N ARG A 102 -12.38 4.93 -19.30
CA ARG A 102 -11.36 5.84 -18.76
C ARG A 102 -12.05 7.04 -18.12
N VAL A 103 -11.78 7.26 -16.85
CA VAL A 103 -12.42 8.32 -16.07
C VAL A 103 -11.34 9.28 -15.57
N ALA A 104 -11.17 10.41 -16.25
CA ALA A 104 -10.25 11.46 -15.82
C ALA A 104 -10.79 12.18 -14.59
N LEU A 105 -9.94 12.41 -13.59
CA LEU A 105 -10.26 13.15 -12.38
C LEU A 105 -9.78 14.60 -12.47
N PHE A 106 -8.47 14.77 -12.58
CA PHE A 106 -7.83 16.09 -12.66
C PHE A 106 -6.43 15.97 -13.27
N PRO A 107 -5.92 17.06 -13.88
CA PRO A 107 -4.52 17.12 -14.29
C PRO A 107 -3.64 17.16 -13.05
N TRP A 108 -2.69 16.22 -12.94
CA TRP A 108 -1.86 16.09 -11.75
C TRP A 108 -0.49 16.75 -11.89
N ILE A 109 0.24 16.39 -12.96
CA ILE A 109 1.57 16.94 -13.23
C ILE A 109 1.57 17.56 -14.63
N ILE A 110 1.92 18.84 -14.72
CA ILE A 110 2.11 19.56 -15.97
C ILE A 110 3.48 20.20 -15.90
N SER A 111 4.40 19.77 -16.78
CA SER A 111 5.75 20.34 -16.88
C SER A 111 6.21 20.32 -18.34
N GLY A 112 6.20 21.46 -19.01
CA GLY A 112 6.49 21.53 -20.44
C GLY A 112 5.54 20.66 -21.25
N ASP A 113 6.09 19.74 -22.02
CA ASP A 113 5.32 18.81 -22.85
C ASP A 113 4.81 17.58 -22.07
N VAL A 114 5.30 17.37 -20.84
CA VAL A 114 4.88 16.25 -19.99
C VAL A 114 3.57 16.59 -19.30
N LYS A 115 2.53 15.81 -19.59
CA LYS A 115 1.21 15.89 -18.96
C LYS A 115 0.86 14.54 -18.39
N VAL A 116 0.58 14.51 -17.06
CA VAL A 116 0.14 13.32 -16.35
C VAL A 116 -1.17 13.64 -15.66
N ASP A 117 -2.23 13.01 -16.09
CA ASP A 117 -3.55 13.15 -15.50
C ASP A 117 -3.74 12.07 -14.41
N TRP A 118 -4.44 12.41 -13.37
CA TRP A 118 -4.98 11.40 -12.48
C TRP A 118 -6.27 10.86 -13.08
N ALA A 119 -6.24 9.62 -13.51
CA ALA A 119 -7.36 8.98 -14.17
C ALA A 119 -7.54 7.54 -13.69
N LEU A 120 -8.76 7.04 -13.77
CA LEU A 120 -9.07 5.65 -13.48
C LEU A 120 -9.28 4.91 -14.81
N ARG A 121 -8.47 3.90 -15.06
CA ARG A 121 -8.61 2.97 -16.16
C ARG A 121 -9.36 1.74 -15.67
N ILE A 122 -10.46 1.43 -16.30
CA ILE A 122 -11.30 0.29 -15.98
C ILE A 122 -11.43 -0.57 -17.24
N ASP A 123 -10.59 -1.56 -17.33
CA ASP A 123 -10.59 -2.61 -18.35
C ASP A 123 -10.91 -3.97 -17.70
N ALA A 124 -10.91 -5.04 -18.47
CA ALA A 124 -11.23 -6.38 -17.98
C ALA A 124 -10.26 -6.84 -16.85
N LEU A 125 -8.96 -6.54 -16.97
CA LEU A 125 -7.98 -6.87 -15.95
C LEU A 125 -8.22 -6.10 -14.65
N THR A 126 -8.45 -4.79 -14.79
CA THR A 126 -8.76 -3.92 -13.65
C THR A 126 -10.05 -4.36 -12.96
N ALA A 127 -11.10 -4.70 -13.71
CA ALA A 127 -12.37 -5.16 -13.13
C ALA A 127 -12.20 -6.42 -12.29
N VAL A 128 -11.43 -7.41 -12.76
CA VAL A 128 -11.07 -8.60 -11.98
C VAL A 128 -10.32 -8.23 -10.72
N MET A 129 -9.31 -7.37 -10.83
CA MET A 129 -8.50 -6.96 -9.69
C MET A 129 -9.29 -6.15 -8.66
N LEU A 130 -10.23 -5.30 -9.09
CA LEU A 130 -11.14 -4.58 -8.19
C LEU A 130 -11.95 -5.56 -7.33
N VAL A 131 -12.53 -6.60 -7.94
CA VAL A 131 -13.29 -7.62 -7.22
C VAL A 131 -12.40 -8.37 -6.23
N VAL A 132 -11.23 -8.84 -6.66
CA VAL A 132 -10.31 -9.59 -5.79
C VAL A 132 -9.89 -8.75 -4.60
N VAL A 133 -9.39 -7.53 -4.85
CA VAL A 133 -8.87 -6.65 -3.79
C VAL A 133 -9.97 -6.26 -2.80
N THR A 134 -11.12 -5.78 -3.29
CA THR A 134 -12.19 -5.31 -2.39
C THR A 134 -12.87 -6.45 -1.65
N THR A 135 -13.05 -7.61 -2.26
CA THR A 135 -13.67 -8.76 -1.60
C THR A 135 -12.77 -9.27 -0.47
N ILE A 136 -11.50 -9.54 -0.76
CA ILE A 136 -10.58 -10.03 0.27
C ILE A 136 -10.41 -9.00 1.38
N SER A 137 -10.21 -7.72 1.04
CA SER A 137 -10.06 -6.66 2.03
C SER A 137 -11.30 -6.50 2.92
N SER A 138 -12.51 -6.63 2.37
CA SER A 138 -13.75 -6.57 3.15
C SER A 138 -13.82 -7.69 4.20
N PHE A 139 -13.50 -8.92 3.81
CA PHE A 139 -13.47 -10.05 4.75
C PHE A 139 -12.33 -9.92 5.77
N VAL A 140 -11.18 -9.41 5.37
CA VAL A 140 -10.08 -9.13 6.30
C VAL A 140 -10.50 -8.08 7.34
N HIS A 141 -11.18 -7.00 6.93
CA HIS A 141 -11.71 -6.00 7.87
C HIS A 141 -12.71 -6.63 8.83
N LEU A 142 -13.64 -7.44 8.33
CA LEU A 142 -14.62 -8.13 9.16
C LEU A 142 -13.95 -9.06 10.18
N TYR A 143 -12.97 -9.85 9.73
CA TYR A 143 -12.17 -10.72 10.60
C TYR A 143 -11.41 -9.92 11.67
N SER A 144 -10.84 -8.79 11.27
CA SER A 144 -10.04 -7.94 12.14
C SER A 144 -10.82 -7.31 13.28
N ILE A 145 -12.16 -7.21 13.19
CA ILE A 145 -13.01 -6.74 14.30
C ILE A 145 -12.82 -7.64 15.53
N GLY A 146 -12.86 -8.96 15.32
CA GLY A 146 -12.62 -9.93 16.40
C GLY A 146 -11.14 -10.07 16.74
N TYR A 147 -10.26 -10.09 15.71
CA TYR A 147 -8.82 -10.24 15.91
C TYR A 147 -8.19 -9.13 16.76
N MET A 148 -8.66 -7.89 16.58
CA MET A 148 -8.14 -6.72 17.30
C MET A 148 -8.98 -6.32 18.53
N GLU A 149 -9.89 -7.17 19.00
CA GLU A 149 -10.87 -6.83 20.04
C GLU A 149 -10.20 -6.38 21.35
N GLU A 150 -9.08 -6.95 21.69
CA GLU A 150 -8.33 -6.64 22.92
C GLU A 150 -7.32 -5.49 22.76
N ASP A 151 -7.00 -5.09 21.50
CA ASP A 151 -5.99 -4.07 21.26
C ASP A 151 -6.56 -2.65 21.44
N PRO A 152 -5.92 -1.79 22.25
CA PRO A 152 -6.37 -0.43 22.50
C PRO A 152 -6.20 0.50 21.28
N PHE A 153 -5.40 0.11 20.29
CA PHE A 153 -5.07 0.92 19.11
C PHE A 153 -5.85 0.54 17.87
N ARG A 154 -6.99 -0.15 18.01
CA ARG A 154 -7.86 -0.58 16.92
C ARG A 154 -8.13 0.48 15.83
N PRO A 155 -8.51 1.75 16.16
CA PRO A 155 -8.78 2.75 15.13
C PRO A 155 -7.58 3.03 14.24
N ARG A 156 -6.35 2.98 14.78
CA ARG A 156 -5.12 3.15 14.00
C ARG A 156 -4.91 1.97 13.04
N PHE A 157 -5.16 0.74 13.51
CA PHE A 157 -5.07 -0.46 12.68
C PHE A 157 -6.04 -0.40 11.49
N PHE A 158 -7.32 -0.13 11.76
CA PHE A 158 -8.34 -0.03 10.71
C PHE A 158 -8.09 1.12 9.74
N SER A 159 -7.51 2.22 10.21
CA SER A 159 -7.07 3.31 9.33
C SER A 159 -5.98 2.84 8.36
N TYR A 160 -4.93 2.16 8.85
CA TYR A 160 -3.85 1.66 8.00
C TYR A 160 -4.33 0.60 7.01
N LEU A 161 -5.20 -0.30 7.44
CA LEU A 161 -5.75 -1.37 6.61
C LEU A 161 -6.63 -0.81 5.48
N SER A 162 -7.49 0.18 5.78
CA SER A 162 -8.29 0.89 4.77
C SER A 162 -7.43 1.71 3.83
N LEU A 163 -6.38 2.37 4.33
CA LEU A 163 -5.46 3.14 3.50
C LEU A 163 -4.61 2.23 2.60
N PHE A 164 -4.24 1.04 3.08
CA PHE A 164 -3.62 0.01 2.25
C PHE A 164 -4.53 -0.37 1.07
N THR A 165 -5.81 -0.60 1.33
CA THR A 165 -6.78 -0.93 0.29
C THR A 165 -6.93 0.21 -0.72
N PHE A 166 -7.02 1.47 -0.25
CA PHE A 166 -7.04 2.63 -1.14
C PHE A 166 -5.80 2.70 -2.04
N ALA A 167 -4.60 2.52 -1.48
CA ALA A 167 -3.36 2.53 -2.25
C ALA A 167 -3.34 1.41 -3.30
N MET A 168 -3.82 0.21 -2.94
CA MET A 168 -3.93 -0.90 -3.88
C MET A 168 -4.95 -0.62 -4.98
N LEU A 169 -6.09 -0.03 -4.66
CA LEU A 169 -7.08 0.36 -5.67
C LEU A 169 -6.55 1.45 -6.61
N THR A 170 -5.80 2.42 -6.09
CA THR A 170 -5.13 3.45 -6.90
C THR A 170 -4.11 2.82 -7.86
N LEU A 171 -3.39 1.81 -7.39
CA LEU A 171 -2.41 1.08 -8.21
C LEU A 171 -3.09 0.34 -9.35
N VAL A 172 -4.11 -0.47 -9.06
CA VAL A 172 -4.75 -1.32 -10.07
C VAL A 172 -5.61 -0.56 -11.06
N THR A 173 -6.07 0.65 -10.71
CA THR A 173 -6.83 1.53 -11.61
C THR A 173 -5.97 2.58 -12.30
N ALA A 174 -4.64 2.52 -12.16
CA ALA A 174 -3.76 3.51 -12.75
C ALA A 174 -3.83 3.51 -14.28
N ASP A 175 -3.92 4.69 -14.87
CA ASP A 175 -3.94 4.90 -16.32
C ASP A 175 -2.54 5.18 -16.90
N ASN A 176 -1.60 5.52 -16.04
CA ASN A 176 -0.24 5.85 -16.41
C ASN A 176 0.78 5.32 -15.40
N LEU A 177 2.03 5.22 -15.82
CA LEU A 177 3.11 4.66 -15.01
C LEU A 177 3.43 5.49 -13.76
N VAL A 178 3.19 6.80 -13.77
CA VAL A 178 3.47 7.66 -12.59
C VAL A 178 2.41 7.43 -11.51
N GLN A 179 1.13 7.38 -11.89
CA GLN A 179 0.05 7.06 -10.96
C GLN A 179 0.18 5.62 -10.44
N LEU A 180 0.57 4.68 -11.29
CA LEU A 180 0.86 3.31 -10.91
C LEU A 180 1.98 3.26 -9.87
N PHE A 181 3.06 4.03 -10.08
CA PHE A 181 4.17 4.13 -9.13
C PHE A 181 3.74 4.76 -7.80
N PHE A 182 2.86 5.77 -7.83
CA PHE A 182 2.30 6.35 -6.61
C PHE A 182 1.55 5.30 -5.77
N GLY A 183 0.66 4.52 -6.41
CA GLY A 183 -0.02 3.40 -5.73
C GLY A 183 0.95 2.34 -5.23
N TRP A 184 1.97 2.03 -6.03
CA TRP A 184 3.05 1.08 -5.72
C TRP A 184 3.82 1.45 -4.46
N GLU A 185 4.21 2.72 -4.33
CA GLU A 185 4.85 3.26 -3.14
C GLU A 185 3.89 3.31 -1.95
N GLY A 186 2.63 3.65 -2.21
CA GLY A 186 1.57 3.68 -1.21
C GLY A 186 1.38 2.33 -0.52
N VAL A 187 1.26 1.23 -1.26
CA VAL A 187 1.14 -0.11 -0.67
C VAL A 187 2.40 -0.51 0.11
N GLY A 188 3.59 -0.10 -0.35
CA GLY A 188 4.85 -0.32 0.36
C GLY A 188 4.88 0.39 1.71
N LEU A 189 4.47 1.66 1.75
CA LEU A 189 4.39 2.44 2.98
C LEU A 189 3.36 1.86 3.96
N MET A 190 2.19 1.47 3.47
CA MET A 190 1.15 0.88 4.34
C MET A 190 1.58 -0.49 4.88
N SER A 191 2.28 -1.28 4.07
CA SER A 191 2.88 -2.54 4.52
C SER A 191 3.87 -2.31 5.67
N TYR A 192 4.75 -1.33 5.51
CA TYR A 192 5.68 -0.93 6.57
C TYR A 192 4.96 -0.56 7.89
N LEU A 193 3.89 0.25 7.80
CA LEU A 193 3.11 0.67 8.96
C LEU A 193 2.33 -0.47 9.62
N LEU A 194 1.89 -1.46 8.84
CA LEU A 194 1.17 -2.63 9.34
C LEU A 194 2.12 -3.65 9.96
N ILE A 195 3.28 -3.93 9.35
CA ILE A 195 4.30 -4.82 9.92
C ILE A 195 4.83 -4.23 11.23
N GLY A 196 5.13 -2.93 11.26
CA GLY A 196 5.56 -2.19 12.43
C GLY A 196 4.43 -1.69 13.33
N PHE A 197 3.23 -2.28 13.25
CA PHE A 197 2.06 -1.80 14.00
C PHE A 197 2.32 -1.77 15.50
N TRP A 198 2.90 -2.83 16.05
CA TRP A 198 3.37 -2.88 17.43
C TRP A 198 4.80 -2.34 17.55
N TYR A 199 4.96 -1.05 17.30
CA TYR A 199 6.25 -0.35 17.24
C TYR A 199 7.05 -0.42 18.56
N GLN A 200 6.42 -0.79 19.66
CA GLN A 200 7.10 -1.04 20.95
C GLN A 200 7.91 -2.34 20.95
N LYS A 201 7.63 -3.27 20.01
CA LYS A 201 8.37 -4.52 19.87
C LYS A 201 9.57 -4.30 18.93
N PRO A 202 10.82 -4.45 19.41
CA PRO A 202 12.01 -4.26 18.57
C PRO A 202 12.03 -5.16 17.33
N GLU A 203 11.51 -6.38 17.46
CA GLU A 203 11.42 -7.37 16.38
C GLU A 203 10.50 -6.89 15.26
N ALA A 204 9.32 -6.34 15.59
CA ALA A 204 8.39 -5.78 14.64
C ALA A 204 9.00 -4.58 13.90
N ASN A 205 9.74 -3.72 14.60
CA ASN A 205 10.43 -2.59 13.98
C ASN A 205 11.54 -3.05 13.04
N ALA A 206 12.35 -4.03 13.43
CA ALA A 206 13.40 -4.58 12.60
C ALA A 206 12.81 -5.23 11.33
N ALA A 207 11.72 -6.01 11.47
CA ALA A 207 11.01 -6.61 10.35
C ALA A 207 10.43 -5.56 9.39
N ALA A 208 9.80 -4.50 9.93
CA ALA A 208 9.25 -3.40 9.14
C ALA A 208 10.33 -2.66 8.34
N ILE A 209 11.45 -2.31 8.99
CA ILE A 209 12.59 -1.64 8.35
C ILE A 209 13.18 -2.55 7.26
N LYS A 210 13.38 -3.84 7.56
CA LYS A 210 13.89 -4.81 6.58
C LYS A 210 12.98 -4.91 5.36
N ALA A 211 11.67 -5.07 5.57
CA ALA A 211 10.69 -5.12 4.49
C ALA A 211 10.73 -3.84 3.64
N PHE A 212 10.78 -2.67 4.28
CA PHE A 212 10.84 -1.39 3.58
C PHE A 212 12.11 -1.26 2.72
N ILE A 213 13.29 -1.55 3.28
CA ILE A 213 14.57 -1.40 2.56
C ILE A 213 14.66 -2.39 1.39
N VAL A 214 14.31 -3.66 1.59
CA VAL A 214 14.37 -4.68 0.53
C VAL A 214 13.42 -4.32 -0.62
N ASN A 215 12.21 -3.89 -0.32
CA ASN A 215 11.27 -3.43 -1.33
C ASN A 215 11.81 -2.20 -2.08
N ARG A 216 12.48 -1.27 -1.38
CA ARG A 216 13.04 -0.06 -2.01
C ARG A 216 14.10 -0.37 -3.05
N VAL A 217 14.85 -1.45 -2.90
CA VAL A 217 15.79 -1.92 -3.94
C VAL A 217 15.04 -2.32 -5.22
N GLY A 218 13.92 -3.03 -5.08
CA GLY A 218 13.04 -3.33 -6.21
C GLY A 218 12.42 -2.07 -6.84
N ASP A 219 11.95 -1.14 -6.00
CA ASP A 219 11.31 0.10 -6.43
C ASP A 219 12.28 1.01 -7.21
N PHE A 220 13.58 0.97 -6.90
CA PHE A 220 14.60 1.64 -7.69
C PHE A 220 14.68 1.08 -9.12
N GLY A 221 14.69 -0.24 -9.27
CA GLY A 221 14.62 -0.87 -10.60
C GLY A 221 13.35 -0.49 -11.35
N PHE A 222 12.21 -0.49 -10.65
CA PHE A 222 10.93 -0.08 -11.22
C PHE A 222 10.95 1.37 -11.75
N SER A 223 11.53 2.29 -10.99
CA SER A 223 11.69 3.70 -11.41
C SER A 223 12.57 3.82 -12.66
N LEU A 224 13.66 3.08 -12.75
CA LEU A 224 14.49 3.02 -13.96
C LEU A 224 13.72 2.46 -15.15
N GLY A 225 12.82 1.48 -14.93
CA GLY A 225 11.92 0.96 -15.97
C GLY A 225 10.96 2.03 -16.49
N ILE A 226 10.39 2.86 -15.61
CA ILE A 226 9.54 4.00 -16.00
C ILE A 226 10.35 5.03 -16.80
N PHE A 227 11.56 5.37 -16.37
CA PHE A 227 12.42 6.29 -17.11
C PHE A 227 12.80 5.73 -18.48
N THR A 228 13.09 4.44 -18.57
CA THR A 228 13.37 3.78 -19.86
C THR A 228 12.14 3.84 -20.78
N ALA A 229 10.95 3.57 -20.26
CA ALA A 229 9.72 3.69 -21.02
C ALA A 229 9.53 5.11 -21.56
N PHE A 230 9.71 6.13 -20.72
CA PHE A 230 9.58 7.52 -21.11
C PHE A 230 10.63 7.94 -22.16
N VAL A 231 11.89 7.57 -21.98
CA VAL A 231 12.97 7.89 -22.94
C VAL A 231 12.72 7.27 -24.30
N MET A 232 12.14 6.05 -24.34
CA MET A 232 11.92 5.32 -25.59
C MET A 232 10.62 5.72 -26.31
N THR A 233 9.58 6.10 -25.57
CA THR A 233 8.24 6.39 -26.14
C THR A 233 7.86 7.87 -26.10
N GLY A 234 8.52 8.67 -25.26
CA GLY A 234 8.10 10.06 -24.98
C GLY A 234 6.79 10.17 -24.22
N ALA A 235 6.23 9.05 -23.74
CA ALA A 235 4.93 8.98 -23.08
C ALA A 235 5.00 8.22 -21.73
N LEU A 236 4.03 8.51 -20.87
CA LEU A 236 3.87 7.85 -19.56
C LEU A 236 2.52 7.13 -19.46
N ASP A 237 1.58 7.42 -20.35
CA ASP A 237 0.28 6.75 -20.42
C ASP A 237 0.41 5.36 -21.06
N LEU A 238 -0.31 4.40 -20.49
CA LEU A 238 -0.19 2.99 -20.86
C LEU A 238 -0.61 2.74 -22.30
N ASP A 239 -1.66 3.41 -22.79
CA ASP A 239 -2.16 3.19 -24.15
C ASP A 239 -1.13 3.61 -25.22
N THR A 240 -0.48 4.76 -25.04
CA THR A 240 0.58 5.21 -25.95
C THR A 240 1.79 4.29 -25.91
N ILE A 241 2.20 3.85 -24.71
CA ILE A 241 3.31 2.91 -24.56
C ILE A 241 3.01 1.59 -25.26
N PHE A 242 1.82 1.03 -25.07
CA PHE A 242 1.43 -0.23 -25.72
C PHE A 242 1.30 -0.07 -27.25
N ALA A 243 0.78 1.04 -27.73
CA ALA A 243 0.69 1.31 -29.17
C ALA A 243 2.08 1.44 -29.82
N GLN A 244 3.06 1.95 -29.11
CA GLN A 244 4.43 2.11 -29.63
C GLN A 244 5.31 0.87 -29.42
N ALA A 245 4.95 -0.06 -28.54
CA ALA A 245 5.74 -1.25 -28.25
C ALA A 245 6.15 -2.06 -29.50
N PRO A 246 5.29 -2.30 -30.50
CA PRO A 246 5.70 -3.00 -31.71
C PRO A 246 6.81 -2.27 -32.49
N ALA A 247 6.83 -0.93 -32.49
CA ALA A 247 7.84 -0.12 -33.16
C ALA A 247 9.19 -0.08 -32.42
N LEU A 248 9.22 -0.54 -31.17
CA LEU A 248 10.43 -0.65 -30.36
C LEU A 248 11.11 -2.01 -30.52
N THR A 249 10.48 -2.99 -31.17
CA THR A 249 11.05 -4.31 -31.39
C THR A 249 12.35 -4.21 -32.19
N GLY A 250 13.44 -4.78 -31.65
CA GLY A 250 14.76 -4.74 -32.28
C GLY A 250 15.54 -3.43 -32.11
N LYS A 251 14.99 -2.44 -31.41
CA LYS A 251 15.76 -1.25 -31.03
C LYS A 251 16.63 -1.56 -29.83
N THR A 252 17.91 -1.14 -29.89
CA THR A 252 18.86 -1.27 -28.78
C THR A 252 19.03 0.07 -28.07
N ILE A 253 19.29 0.00 -26.77
CA ILE A 253 19.68 1.12 -25.93
C ILE A 253 21.02 0.80 -25.27
N HIS A 254 21.91 1.78 -25.22
CA HIS A 254 23.16 1.65 -24.49
C HIS A 254 22.91 1.80 -23.00
N PHE A 255 23.00 0.70 -22.27
CA PHE A 255 22.80 0.66 -20.82
C PHE A 255 24.05 0.13 -20.12
N LEU A 256 24.61 0.96 -19.22
CA LEU A 256 25.92 0.72 -18.59
C LEU A 256 27.02 0.61 -19.64
N SER A 257 27.44 -0.58 -20.02
CA SER A 257 28.51 -0.82 -21.02
C SER A 257 28.06 -1.76 -22.12
N TRP A 258 26.77 -2.03 -22.24
CA TRP A 258 26.21 -3.00 -23.19
C TRP A 258 25.06 -2.41 -24.00
N ASP A 259 24.96 -2.83 -25.25
CA ASP A 259 23.80 -2.57 -26.09
C ASP A 259 22.77 -3.67 -25.83
N VAL A 260 21.65 -3.30 -25.22
CA VAL A 260 20.60 -4.22 -24.81
C VAL A 260 19.33 -3.90 -25.59
N ASP A 261 18.53 -4.91 -25.91
CA ASP A 261 17.20 -4.69 -26.48
C ASP A 261 16.34 -3.83 -25.53
N ALA A 262 15.77 -2.76 -26.08
CA ALA A 262 15.09 -1.72 -25.28
C ALA A 262 13.86 -2.25 -24.55
N LEU A 263 13.05 -3.11 -25.22
CA LEU A 263 11.87 -3.70 -24.59
C LEU A 263 12.25 -4.68 -23.51
N THR A 264 13.25 -5.50 -23.75
CA THR A 264 13.76 -6.47 -22.76
C THR A 264 14.27 -5.76 -21.52
N LEU A 265 15.07 -4.69 -21.70
CA LEU A 265 15.58 -3.89 -20.58
C LEU A 265 14.44 -3.24 -19.78
N MET A 266 13.48 -2.60 -20.47
CA MET A 266 12.34 -1.96 -19.83
C MET A 266 11.53 -2.97 -19.00
N CYS A 267 11.17 -4.11 -19.58
CA CYS A 267 10.42 -5.15 -18.89
C CYS A 267 11.20 -5.74 -17.71
N PHE A 268 12.49 -5.95 -17.85
CA PHE A 268 13.34 -6.46 -16.78
C PHE A 268 13.42 -5.48 -15.60
N LEU A 269 13.59 -4.19 -15.87
CA LEU A 269 13.65 -3.16 -14.84
C LEU A 269 12.29 -3.02 -14.11
N LEU A 270 11.17 -3.04 -14.83
CA LEU A 270 9.84 -3.06 -14.22
C LEU A 270 9.63 -4.35 -13.39
N PHE A 271 10.12 -5.49 -13.88
CA PHE A 271 10.03 -6.75 -13.18
C PHE A 271 10.84 -6.76 -11.87
N MET A 272 11.96 -6.03 -11.78
CA MET A 272 12.69 -5.87 -10.52
C MET A 272 11.81 -5.34 -9.39
N GLY A 273 10.93 -4.37 -9.68
CA GLY A 273 9.94 -3.91 -8.73
C GLY A 273 8.98 -5.01 -8.29
N ALA A 274 8.46 -5.77 -9.27
CA ALA A 274 7.56 -6.89 -8.98
C ALA A 274 8.23 -7.98 -8.13
N MET A 275 9.52 -8.26 -8.35
CA MET A 275 10.31 -9.19 -7.54
C MET A 275 10.39 -8.76 -6.07
N GLY A 276 10.56 -7.47 -5.81
CA GLY A 276 10.59 -6.91 -4.44
C GLY A 276 9.27 -7.13 -3.71
N LYS A 277 8.17 -6.65 -4.27
CA LYS A 277 6.83 -6.74 -3.65
C LYS A 277 6.33 -8.17 -3.51
N SER A 278 6.67 -9.06 -4.46
CA SER A 278 6.25 -10.45 -4.46
C SER A 278 7.21 -11.38 -3.71
N ALA A 279 8.22 -10.82 -3.04
CA ALA A 279 9.24 -11.57 -2.29
C ALA A 279 9.83 -12.73 -3.12
N GLN A 280 10.19 -12.45 -4.37
CA GLN A 280 10.79 -13.44 -5.25
C GLN A 280 12.29 -13.60 -4.99
N PHE A 281 12.90 -14.54 -5.66
CA PHE A 281 14.32 -14.88 -5.54
C PHE A 281 15.21 -13.61 -5.48
N LEU A 282 16.15 -13.58 -4.57
CA LEU A 282 17.03 -12.49 -4.13
C LEU A 282 16.36 -11.47 -3.18
N LEU A 283 15.09 -11.09 -3.40
CA LEU A 283 14.39 -10.08 -2.62
C LEU A 283 13.32 -10.66 -1.66
N HIS A 284 13.41 -11.97 -1.34
CA HIS A 284 12.43 -12.70 -0.51
C HIS A 284 12.67 -12.57 1.00
N THR A 285 13.82 -12.08 1.42
CA THR A 285 14.30 -12.18 2.80
C THR A 285 13.47 -11.40 3.83
N TRP A 286 12.63 -10.47 3.39
CA TRP A 286 11.76 -9.67 4.26
C TRP A 286 10.46 -10.40 4.65
N LEU A 287 9.98 -11.31 3.80
CA LEU A 287 8.67 -11.94 3.97
C LEU A 287 8.57 -12.83 5.21
N PRO A 288 9.56 -13.71 5.51
CA PRO A 288 9.50 -14.54 6.72
C PRO A 288 9.49 -13.75 8.02
N ASP A 289 10.17 -12.62 8.07
CA ASP A 289 10.25 -11.79 9.28
C ASP A 289 8.98 -10.95 9.51
N SER A 290 8.17 -10.77 8.47
CA SER A 290 6.94 -9.97 8.51
C SER A 290 5.69 -10.76 8.91
N MET A 291 5.81 -12.09 9.03
CA MET A 291 4.70 -13.02 9.34
C MET A 291 4.82 -13.67 10.71
#